data_c5b7768e376d06a49d9db204cc80a670
#
_entry.id   c5b7768e376d06a49d9db204cc80a670
#
_cell.length_a   1.000
_cell.length_b   1.000
_cell.length_c   1.000
_cell.angle_alpha   90.00
_cell.angle_beta   90.00
_cell.angle_gamma   90.00
#
_symmetry.space_group_name_H-M   'P 1'
#
loop_
_entity.id
_entity.type
_entity.pdbx_description
1 polymer ?
#
loop_
_entity_poly.entity_id
_entity_poly.type
_entity_poly.pdbx_seq_one_letter_code
_entity_poly.pdbx_strand_id
1 'polypeptide(L)'
;IMDITNPVYLFYAERVIRELMKVSAHRKCVIGFQIDNETKYYGTAGKNVQLQFVKYLREKFKDDLDAMNAAFGLDYWSNRINAWEDFPDVRGTINGSLGAEFEKFQRTLVDQFLSWQSAIVSEYKREDQFVTHNFDFEWRGYSYGIQPDVNHFKASNAVTIAGCDIYHPNQDELTGTEIAFGGDITRGLKKDNYLVIETEAQGFPCWTPYKGQLRLCAYSHLASGANSVMYWHWHSIHNSFETYWKGLLSHDLAENDTYREACIIGKEFREKGSHLVNLKKKNDVAVMVSNEALTALNWFGIQATSGDNGEIRYNDVVRWIYDALYRMNVECD
;
A
#
# COMPACT_ATOMS: atom_id res chain seq x y z
N ILE A 1 14.82 -5.92 -6.94
CA ILE A 1 13.39 -5.88 -7.26
C ILE A 1 13.22 -6.45 -8.65
N MET A 2 12.19 -7.28 -8.84
CA MET A 2 11.98 -8.03 -10.06
C MET A 2 11.12 -7.24 -11.04
N ASP A 3 11.34 -7.41 -12.33
CA ASP A 3 10.43 -6.89 -13.35
C ASP A 3 9.17 -7.77 -13.40
N ILE A 4 8.08 -7.27 -12.83
CA ILE A 4 6.78 -7.96 -12.77
C ILE A 4 6.13 -8.14 -14.16
N THR A 5 6.71 -7.57 -15.20
CA THR A 5 6.26 -7.76 -16.60
C THR A 5 7.09 -8.80 -17.35
N ASN A 6 8.17 -9.31 -16.74
CA ASN A 6 9.05 -10.27 -17.40
C ASN A 6 8.39 -11.65 -17.51
N PRO A 7 8.18 -12.21 -18.72
CA PRO A 7 7.45 -13.46 -18.90
C PRO A 7 8.16 -14.66 -18.26
N VAL A 8 9.49 -14.65 -18.16
CA VAL A 8 10.23 -15.72 -17.50
C VAL A 8 10.03 -15.67 -16.00
N TYR A 9 10.04 -14.46 -15.41
CA TYR A 9 9.71 -14.27 -14.00
C TYR A 9 8.29 -14.77 -13.71
N LEU A 10 7.30 -14.34 -14.49
CA LEU A 10 5.90 -14.74 -14.32
C LEU A 10 5.73 -16.26 -14.42
N PHE A 11 6.40 -16.89 -15.38
CA PHE A 11 6.35 -18.36 -15.51
C PHE A 11 6.82 -19.09 -14.23
N TYR A 12 7.95 -18.66 -13.64
CA TYR A 12 8.46 -19.28 -12.43
C TYR A 12 7.64 -18.89 -11.19
N ALA A 13 7.16 -17.67 -11.10
CA ALA A 13 6.29 -17.23 -10.02
C ALA A 13 4.97 -18.02 -10.01
N GLU A 14 4.33 -18.18 -11.17
CA GLU A 14 3.13 -19.00 -11.30
C GLU A 14 3.36 -20.44 -10.84
N ARG A 15 4.48 -21.05 -11.26
CA ARG A 15 4.83 -22.41 -10.83
C ARG A 15 4.91 -22.51 -9.30
N VAL A 16 5.56 -21.55 -8.65
CA VAL A 16 5.67 -21.51 -7.17
C VAL A 16 4.31 -21.37 -6.53
N ILE A 17 3.49 -20.42 -6.99
CA ILE A 17 2.14 -20.21 -6.45
C ILE A 17 1.32 -21.50 -6.59
N ARG A 18 1.30 -22.14 -7.75
CA ARG A 18 0.54 -23.37 -7.97
C ARG A 18 1.00 -24.52 -7.06
N GLU A 19 2.30 -24.68 -6.87
CA GLU A 19 2.81 -25.72 -5.95
C GLU A 19 2.44 -25.44 -4.49
N LEU A 20 2.53 -24.20 -4.04
CA LEU A 20 2.07 -23.79 -2.71
C LEU A 20 0.57 -24.04 -2.52
N MET A 21 -0.24 -23.68 -3.51
CA MET A 21 -1.69 -23.86 -3.45
C MET A 21 -2.10 -25.33 -3.38
N LYS A 22 -1.42 -26.22 -4.10
CA LYS A 22 -1.67 -27.69 -4.04
C LYS A 22 -1.52 -28.25 -2.62
N VAL A 23 -0.60 -27.71 -1.83
CA VAL A 23 -0.36 -28.22 -0.46
C VAL A 23 -1.11 -27.46 0.63
N SER A 24 -1.54 -26.23 0.38
CA SER A 24 -2.13 -25.35 1.39
C SER A 24 -3.65 -25.17 1.27
N ALA A 25 -4.19 -25.09 0.07
CA ALA A 25 -5.58 -24.68 -0.15
C ALA A 25 -6.62 -25.60 0.53
N HIS A 26 -6.37 -26.90 0.57
CA HIS A 26 -7.28 -27.87 1.18
C HIS A 26 -7.15 -27.98 2.71
N ARG A 27 -6.16 -27.34 3.32
CA ARG A 27 -5.92 -27.43 4.78
C ARG A 27 -6.97 -26.59 5.53
N LYS A 28 -7.68 -27.22 6.47
CA LYS A 28 -8.72 -26.55 7.26
C LYS A 28 -8.19 -25.40 8.11
N CYS A 29 -6.92 -25.43 8.52
CA CYS A 29 -6.28 -24.36 9.28
C CYS A 29 -5.90 -23.15 8.44
N VAL A 30 -5.91 -23.24 7.11
CA VAL A 30 -5.66 -22.12 6.20
C VAL A 30 -6.98 -21.42 5.93
N ILE A 31 -7.12 -20.20 6.43
CA ILE A 31 -8.36 -19.41 6.35
C ILE A 31 -8.35 -18.38 5.21
N GLY A 32 -7.18 -18.11 4.63
CA GLY A 32 -7.04 -17.16 3.54
C GLY A 32 -5.59 -17.08 3.04
N PHE A 33 -5.38 -16.25 2.03
CA PHE A 33 -4.10 -16.08 1.35
C PHE A 33 -3.80 -14.59 1.20
N GLN A 34 -2.62 -14.17 1.65
CA GLN A 34 -2.03 -12.91 1.23
C GLN A 34 -1.28 -13.15 -0.08
N ILE A 35 -1.58 -12.35 -1.09
CA ILE A 35 -0.86 -12.36 -2.37
C ILE A 35 0.21 -11.29 -2.34
N ASP A 36 1.46 -11.69 -2.63
CA ASP A 36 2.63 -10.81 -2.65
C ASP A 36 2.82 -9.99 -1.35
N ASN A 37 3.71 -9.00 -1.36
CA ASN A 37 4.01 -8.15 -0.22
C ASN A 37 4.26 -6.71 -0.65
N GLU A 38 3.48 -5.75 -0.12
CA GLU A 38 3.60 -4.30 -0.37
C GLU A 38 3.89 -3.96 -1.85
N THR A 39 3.14 -4.55 -2.77
CA THR A 39 3.45 -4.49 -4.20
C THR A 39 3.33 -3.09 -4.75
N LYS A 40 4.42 -2.62 -5.33
CA LYS A 40 4.57 -1.31 -5.98
C LYS A 40 5.25 -1.50 -7.34
N TYR A 41 5.22 -0.49 -8.19
CA TYR A 41 5.99 -0.59 -9.43
C TYR A 41 7.51 -0.39 -9.23
N TYR A 42 7.94 0.17 -8.09
CA TYR A 42 9.35 0.33 -7.70
C TYR A 42 10.25 0.95 -8.79
N GLY A 43 9.74 1.91 -9.54
CA GLY A 43 10.47 2.52 -10.65
C GLY A 43 10.76 1.57 -11.82
N THR A 44 10.04 0.44 -11.94
CA THR A 44 10.21 -0.51 -13.03
C THR A 44 9.99 0.16 -14.38
N ALA A 45 11.04 0.27 -15.19
CA ALA A 45 11.05 0.99 -16.44
C ALA A 45 11.96 0.33 -17.50
N GLY A 46 12.15 -0.98 -17.40
CA GLY A 46 12.97 -1.75 -18.33
C GLY A 46 12.36 -1.86 -19.73
N LYS A 47 13.08 -2.51 -20.64
CA LYS A 47 12.68 -2.63 -22.05
C LYS A 47 11.26 -3.17 -22.22
N ASN A 48 10.86 -4.18 -21.43
CA ASN A 48 9.51 -4.75 -21.51
C ASN A 48 8.44 -3.72 -21.12
N VAL A 49 8.68 -2.95 -20.08
CA VAL A 49 7.75 -1.90 -19.61
C VAL A 49 7.63 -0.79 -20.65
N GLN A 50 8.75 -0.34 -21.26
CA GLN A 50 8.75 0.65 -22.32
C GLN A 50 7.92 0.18 -23.53
N LEU A 51 8.10 -1.06 -23.97
CA LEU A 51 7.32 -1.61 -25.10
C LEU A 51 5.83 -1.74 -24.76
N GLN A 52 5.49 -2.14 -23.55
CA GLN A 52 4.10 -2.20 -23.10
C GLN A 52 3.49 -0.80 -22.97
N PHE A 53 4.26 0.21 -22.58
CA PHE A 53 3.80 1.59 -22.53
C PHE A 53 3.47 2.13 -23.94
N VAL A 54 4.32 1.87 -24.91
CA VAL A 54 4.04 2.24 -26.31
C VAL A 54 2.74 1.58 -26.80
N LYS A 55 2.57 0.28 -26.51
CA LYS A 55 1.33 -0.43 -26.84
C LYS A 55 0.11 0.21 -26.14
N TYR A 56 0.22 0.52 -24.85
CA TYR A 56 -0.81 1.21 -24.08
C TYR A 56 -1.19 2.57 -24.73
N LEU A 57 -0.21 3.36 -25.15
CA LEU A 57 -0.46 4.64 -25.81
C LEU A 57 -1.13 4.46 -27.17
N ARG A 58 -0.71 3.48 -27.96
CA ARG A 58 -1.37 3.15 -29.24
C ARG A 58 -2.84 2.81 -29.05
N GLU A 59 -3.15 1.98 -28.06
CA GLU A 59 -4.53 1.63 -27.72
C GLU A 59 -5.33 2.86 -27.23
N LYS A 60 -4.74 3.68 -26.36
CA LYS A 60 -5.37 4.89 -25.79
C LYS A 60 -5.70 5.92 -26.86
N PHE A 61 -4.79 6.15 -27.79
CA PHE A 61 -4.95 7.12 -28.85
C PHE A 61 -5.43 6.49 -30.18
N LYS A 62 -5.81 5.22 -30.21
CA LYS A 62 -6.30 4.49 -31.39
C LYS A 62 -5.34 4.59 -32.57
N ASP A 63 -4.05 4.41 -32.33
CA ASP A 63 -2.95 4.57 -33.28
C ASP A 63 -2.78 5.98 -33.85
N ASP A 64 -3.49 6.99 -33.34
CA ASP A 64 -3.36 8.39 -33.78
C ASP A 64 -2.16 9.04 -33.06
N LEU A 65 -1.03 9.04 -33.76
CA LEU A 65 0.23 9.59 -33.23
C LEU A 65 0.16 11.13 -33.09
N ASP A 66 -0.59 11.81 -33.99
CA ASP A 66 -0.75 13.25 -33.93
C ASP A 66 -1.58 13.68 -32.74
N ALA A 67 -2.65 12.95 -32.43
CA ALA A 67 -3.44 13.16 -31.22
C ALA A 67 -2.61 12.95 -29.97
N MET A 68 -1.74 11.94 -29.93
CA MET A 68 -0.83 11.70 -28.82
C MET A 68 0.19 12.86 -28.66
N ASN A 69 0.85 13.28 -29.75
CA ASN A 69 1.79 14.39 -29.69
C ASN A 69 1.12 15.69 -29.22
N ALA A 70 -0.09 15.97 -29.70
CA ALA A 70 -0.86 17.13 -29.26
C ALA A 70 -1.25 17.06 -27.78
N ALA A 71 -1.73 15.88 -27.30
CA ALA A 71 -2.13 15.68 -25.92
C ALA A 71 -0.99 15.87 -24.92
N PHE A 72 0.22 15.46 -25.27
CA PHE A 72 1.41 15.63 -24.43
C PHE A 72 2.22 16.90 -24.75
N GLY A 73 1.82 17.71 -25.74
CA GLY A 73 2.51 18.94 -26.12
C GLY A 73 3.94 18.68 -26.63
N LEU A 74 4.16 17.57 -27.35
CA LEU A 74 5.50 17.14 -27.76
C LEU A 74 6.06 17.97 -28.92
N ASP A 75 5.26 18.78 -29.60
CA ASP A 75 5.76 19.73 -30.58
C ASP A 75 6.63 20.84 -29.97
N TYR A 76 6.47 21.06 -28.66
CA TYR A 76 7.28 22.04 -27.92
C TYR A 76 8.73 21.54 -27.79
N TRP A 77 9.67 22.40 -28.16
CA TRP A 77 11.11 22.09 -28.24
C TRP A 77 11.46 20.90 -29.12
N SER A 78 10.65 20.67 -30.18
CA SER A 78 10.91 19.62 -31.16
C SER A 78 11.02 18.21 -30.60
N ASN A 79 10.24 17.92 -29.57
CA ASN A 79 10.17 16.57 -28.95
C ASN A 79 9.14 15.66 -29.64
N ARG A 80 8.55 16.13 -30.76
CA ARG A 80 7.54 15.37 -31.54
C ARG A 80 8.07 13.98 -31.90
N ILE A 81 7.24 12.97 -31.71
CA ILE A 81 7.48 11.60 -32.12
C ILE A 81 6.81 11.41 -33.50
N ASN A 82 7.56 10.92 -34.47
CA ASN A 82 7.08 10.82 -35.88
C ASN A 82 6.70 9.39 -36.26
N ALA A 83 7.11 8.38 -35.50
CA ALA A 83 6.71 6.99 -35.69
C ALA A 83 6.67 6.28 -34.33
N TRP A 84 5.78 5.32 -34.17
CA TRP A 84 5.68 4.54 -32.95
C TRP A 84 6.95 3.70 -32.69
N GLU A 85 7.62 3.29 -33.74
CA GLU A 85 8.87 2.51 -33.72
C GLU A 85 10.06 3.34 -33.19
N ASP A 86 9.98 4.65 -33.29
CA ASP A 86 10.99 5.60 -32.82
C ASP A 86 10.66 6.18 -31.43
N PHE A 87 9.73 5.57 -30.71
CA PHE A 87 9.34 6.05 -29.40
C PHE A 87 10.53 6.00 -28.44
N PRO A 88 10.93 7.13 -27.83
CA PRO A 88 12.11 7.19 -26.98
C PRO A 88 11.88 6.50 -25.65
N ASP A 89 12.98 6.17 -24.97
CA ASP A 89 12.92 5.77 -23.55
C ASP A 89 12.36 6.93 -22.71
N VAL A 90 11.31 6.67 -21.97
CA VAL A 90 10.60 7.71 -21.20
C VAL A 90 11.34 8.09 -19.91
N ARG A 91 12.31 7.28 -19.47
CA ARG A 91 13.13 7.59 -18.29
C ARG A 91 13.88 8.90 -18.48
N GLY A 92 13.74 9.79 -17.51
CA GLY A 92 14.40 11.10 -17.59
C GLY A 92 13.74 12.08 -18.56
N THR A 93 12.53 11.80 -19.07
CA THR A 93 11.78 12.81 -19.83
C THR A 93 11.59 14.07 -19.01
N ILE A 94 11.70 15.22 -19.66
CA ILE A 94 11.39 16.53 -19.06
C ILE A 94 9.93 16.94 -19.30
N ASN A 95 9.20 16.16 -20.09
CA ASN A 95 7.80 16.40 -20.37
C ASN A 95 6.93 15.81 -19.25
N GLY A 96 6.37 16.67 -18.41
CA GLY A 96 5.58 16.24 -17.25
C GLY A 96 4.29 15.51 -17.64
N SER A 97 3.68 15.84 -18.77
CA SER A 97 2.46 15.15 -19.25
C SER A 97 2.77 13.71 -19.65
N LEU A 98 3.84 13.50 -20.41
CA LEU A 98 4.30 12.16 -20.80
C LEU A 98 4.80 11.35 -19.59
N GLY A 99 5.59 11.98 -18.71
CA GLY A 99 6.09 11.34 -17.49
C GLY A 99 4.97 10.94 -16.53
N ALA A 100 4.00 11.82 -16.31
CA ALA A 100 2.83 11.52 -15.46
C ALA A 100 1.97 10.39 -16.05
N GLU A 101 1.81 10.33 -17.37
CA GLU A 101 1.12 9.22 -18.01
C GLU A 101 1.89 7.90 -17.87
N PHE A 102 3.22 7.95 -17.92
CA PHE A 102 4.05 6.77 -17.70
C PHE A 102 3.91 6.25 -16.25
N GLU A 103 3.96 7.11 -15.24
CA GLU A 103 3.73 6.71 -13.84
C GLU A 103 2.32 6.13 -13.65
N LYS A 104 1.30 6.73 -14.27
CA LYS A 104 -0.06 6.18 -14.27
C LYS A 104 -0.11 4.78 -14.88
N PHE A 105 0.57 4.59 -16.01
CA PHE A 105 0.70 3.27 -16.66
C PHE A 105 1.42 2.27 -15.74
N GLN A 106 2.52 2.66 -15.10
CA GLN A 106 3.27 1.79 -14.18
C GLN A 106 2.39 1.31 -13.02
N ARG A 107 1.52 2.15 -12.46
CA ARG A 107 0.52 1.72 -11.46
C ARG A 107 -0.45 0.66 -12.00
N THR A 108 -0.83 0.72 -13.27
CA THR A 108 -1.69 -0.32 -13.86
C THR A 108 -1.02 -1.68 -13.95
N LEU A 109 0.32 -1.72 -14.04
CA LEU A 109 1.06 -2.98 -14.03
C LEU A 109 0.94 -3.69 -12.67
N VAL A 110 0.89 -2.93 -11.57
CA VAL A 110 0.65 -3.46 -10.23
C VAL A 110 -0.75 -4.08 -10.14
N ASP A 111 -1.78 -3.36 -10.61
CA ASP A 111 -3.15 -3.85 -10.64
C ASP A 111 -3.26 -5.18 -11.41
N GLN A 112 -2.60 -5.27 -12.55
CA GLN A 112 -2.55 -6.47 -13.39
C GLN A 112 -1.83 -7.62 -12.71
N PHE A 113 -0.69 -7.34 -12.07
CA PHE A 113 0.12 -8.35 -11.39
C PHE A 113 -0.61 -8.96 -10.19
N LEU A 114 -1.25 -8.14 -9.35
CA LEU A 114 -2.05 -8.62 -8.22
C LEU A 114 -3.28 -9.41 -8.71
N SER A 115 -3.96 -8.92 -9.75
CA SER A 115 -5.11 -9.62 -10.33
C SER A 115 -4.73 -10.98 -10.91
N TRP A 116 -3.57 -11.07 -11.56
CA TRP A 116 -3.04 -12.32 -12.08
C TRP A 116 -2.75 -13.33 -10.97
N GLN A 117 -2.10 -12.92 -9.88
CA GLN A 117 -1.86 -13.79 -8.73
C GLN A 117 -3.18 -14.27 -8.09
N SER A 118 -4.12 -13.34 -7.88
CA SER A 118 -5.43 -13.65 -7.32
C SER A 118 -6.21 -14.64 -8.17
N ALA A 119 -6.12 -14.53 -9.50
CA ALA A 119 -6.76 -15.48 -10.41
C ALA A 119 -6.21 -16.91 -10.22
N ILE A 120 -4.88 -17.07 -10.12
CA ILE A 120 -4.26 -18.37 -9.87
C ILE A 120 -4.68 -18.94 -8.50
N VAL A 121 -4.66 -18.11 -7.46
CA VAL A 121 -5.10 -18.55 -6.12
C VAL A 121 -6.56 -18.98 -6.14
N SER A 122 -7.39 -18.29 -6.88
CA SER A 122 -8.84 -18.57 -6.99
C SER A 122 -9.16 -19.90 -7.66
N GLU A 123 -8.25 -20.45 -8.46
CA GLU A 123 -8.40 -21.80 -9.04
C GLU A 123 -8.34 -22.93 -7.97
N TYR A 124 -7.73 -22.65 -6.83
CA TYR A 124 -7.43 -23.66 -5.80
C TYR A 124 -8.14 -23.42 -4.47
N LYS A 125 -8.34 -22.16 -4.10
CA LYS A 125 -8.89 -21.80 -2.80
C LYS A 125 -10.30 -22.35 -2.61
N ARG A 126 -10.67 -22.62 -1.37
CA ARG A 126 -12.06 -22.94 -0.99
C ARG A 126 -12.89 -21.66 -0.96
N GLU A 127 -14.19 -21.80 -0.98
CA GLU A 127 -15.14 -20.69 -0.95
C GLU A 127 -15.04 -19.87 0.35
N ASP A 128 -14.75 -20.54 1.47
CA ASP A 128 -14.59 -19.96 2.81
C ASP A 128 -13.25 -19.26 3.05
N GLN A 129 -12.31 -19.33 2.09
CA GLN A 129 -10.99 -18.69 2.18
C GLN A 129 -10.99 -17.32 1.52
N PHE A 130 -10.49 -16.32 2.23
CA PHE A 130 -10.29 -14.98 1.66
C PHE A 130 -8.98 -14.85 0.89
N VAL A 131 -8.90 -13.81 0.06
CA VAL A 131 -7.67 -13.32 -0.55
C VAL A 131 -7.47 -11.89 -0.08
N THR A 132 -6.27 -11.57 0.36
CA THR A 132 -5.89 -10.23 0.83
C THR A 132 -4.52 -9.83 0.30
N HIS A 133 -4.16 -8.57 0.50
CA HIS A 133 -2.84 -8.00 0.23
C HIS A 133 -2.55 -6.93 1.27
N ASN A 134 -1.28 -6.77 1.64
CA ASN A 134 -0.84 -5.75 2.60
C ASN A 134 -0.53 -4.43 1.87
N PHE A 135 -1.54 -3.58 1.70
CA PHE A 135 -1.37 -2.24 1.15
C PHE A 135 -0.65 -1.34 2.16
N ASP A 136 0.47 -0.78 1.73
CA ASP A 136 1.25 0.18 2.51
C ASP A 136 0.92 1.63 2.13
N PHE A 137 1.44 2.58 2.89
CA PHE A 137 1.20 4.01 2.69
C PHE A 137 2.50 4.75 2.38
N GLU A 138 2.40 6.04 2.04
CA GLU A 138 3.61 6.85 1.91
C GLU A 138 4.44 6.76 3.20
N TRP A 139 5.72 6.43 3.05
CA TRP A 139 6.63 6.24 4.17
C TRP A 139 7.40 7.53 4.50
N ARG A 140 7.28 7.99 5.74
CA ARG A 140 8.02 9.14 6.30
C ARG A 140 8.60 8.83 7.67
N GLY A 141 9.19 7.64 7.82
CA GLY A 141 9.53 7.08 9.12
C GLY A 141 8.34 6.38 9.79
N TYR A 142 7.14 6.57 9.26
CA TYR A 142 5.87 5.93 9.62
C TYR A 142 4.89 6.02 8.44
N SER A 143 3.76 5.30 8.53
CA SER A 143 2.76 5.20 7.46
C SER A 143 1.78 6.36 7.52
N TYR A 144 1.96 7.41 6.70
CA TYR A 144 1.01 8.52 6.67
C TYR A 144 1.01 9.26 5.33
N GLY A 145 0.07 8.95 4.48
CA GLY A 145 -0.13 9.55 3.16
C GLY A 145 -0.50 8.52 2.11
N ILE A 146 -0.93 9.00 0.95
CA ILE A 146 -1.29 8.16 -0.19
C ILE A 146 -0.03 7.56 -0.80
N GLN A 147 -0.04 6.24 -1.05
CA GLN A 147 1.05 5.57 -1.74
C GLN A 147 1.16 6.06 -3.19
N PRO A 148 2.31 6.60 -3.63
CA PRO A 148 2.46 7.11 -5.00
C PRO A 148 2.56 6.01 -6.06
N ASP A 149 3.12 4.85 -5.70
CA ASP A 149 3.54 3.80 -6.65
C ASP A 149 2.47 2.75 -6.93
N VAL A 150 1.31 2.86 -6.32
CA VAL A 150 0.15 1.99 -6.56
C VAL A 150 -1.17 2.76 -6.35
N ASN A 151 -2.18 2.44 -7.15
CA ASN A 151 -3.53 2.91 -6.90
C ASN A 151 -4.28 1.86 -6.10
N HIS A 152 -4.34 2.03 -4.78
CA HIS A 152 -4.97 1.06 -3.88
C HIS A 152 -6.42 0.77 -4.22
N PHE A 153 -7.19 1.77 -4.66
CA PHE A 153 -8.60 1.59 -5.05
C PHE A 153 -8.78 0.67 -6.25
N LYS A 154 -7.82 0.67 -7.19
CA LYS A 154 -7.83 -0.26 -8.33
C LYS A 154 -7.25 -1.61 -7.95
N ALA A 155 -6.10 -1.61 -7.28
CA ALA A 155 -5.40 -2.82 -6.86
C ALA A 155 -6.26 -3.69 -5.92
N SER A 156 -7.09 -3.07 -5.07
CA SER A 156 -8.00 -3.78 -4.16
C SER A 156 -9.08 -4.62 -4.87
N ASN A 157 -9.30 -4.44 -6.17
CA ASN A 157 -10.18 -5.31 -6.94
C ASN A 157 -9.64 -6.76 -7.02
N ALA A 158 -8.33 -6.94 -6.85
CA ALA A 158 -7.70 -8.26 -6.83
C ALA A 158 -7.98 -9.06 -5.55
N VAL A 159 -8.46 -8.43 -4.48
CA VAL A 159 -8.63 -9.06 -3.16
C VAL A 159 -10.09 -9.11 -2.72
N THR A 160 -10.42 -10.09 -1.88
CA THR A 160 -11.78 -10.22 -1.32
C THR A 160 -11.95 -9.38 -0.05
N ILE A 161 -10.88 -9.26 0.75
CA ILE A 161 -10.82 -8.41 1.95
C ILE A 161 -9.58 -7.53 1.82
N ALA A 162 -9.71 -6.22 2.02
CA ALA A 162 -8.57 -5.33 2.04
C ALA A 162 -7.72 -5.59 3.28
N GLY A 163 -6.39 -5.61 3.11
CA GLY A 163 -5.42 -5.64 4.19
C GLY A 163 -4.49 -4.45 4.09
N CYS A 164 -3.85 -4.08 5.18
CA CYS A 164 -2.92 -2.96 5.19
C CYS A 164 -1.80 -3.15 6.20
N ASP A 165 -0.73 -2.39 5.98
CA ASP A 165 0.40 -2.25 6.87
C ASP A 165 0.40 -0.83 7.43
N ILE A 166 0.21 -0.71 8.74
CA ILE A 166 0.18 0.58 9.42
C ILE A 166 1.28 0.61 10.46
N TYR A 167 2.30 1.43 10.20
CA TYR A 167 3.37 1.73 11.14
C TYR A 167 3.21 3.15 11.65
N HIS A 168 3.36 3.35 12.95
CA HIS A 168 3.07 4.61 13.63
C HIS A 168 4.13 4.95 14.69
N PRO A 169 4.26 6.20 15.12
CA PRO A 169 5.09 6.57 16.25
C PRO A 169 4.67 5.89 17.56
N ASN A 170 5.60 5.81 18.49
CA ASN A 170 5.36 5.30 19.84
C ASN A 170 5.76 6.34 20.88
N GLN A 171 5.56 5.99 22.17
CA GLN A 171 5.87 6.84 23.33
C GLN A 171 5.17 8.21 23.25
N ASP A 172 5.89 9.29 23.43
CA ASP A 172 5.32 10.64 23.47
C ASP A 172 4.89 11.16 22.07
N GLU A 173 5.35 10.49 21.02
CA GLU A 173 5.02 10.85 19.63
C GLU A 173 3.76 10.12 19.11
N LEU A 174 3.20 9.18 19.88
CA LEU A 174 1.99 8.46 19.51
C LEU A 174 0.78 9.39 19.53
N THR A 175 0.24 9.71 18.38
CA THR A 175 -0.98 10.53 18.22
C THR A 175 -2.22 9.70 17.90
N GLY A 176 -2.04 8.53 17.29
CA GLY A 176 -3.11 7.69 16.77
C GLY A 176 -3.64 8.12 15.39
N THR A 177 -3.14 9.24 14.85
CA THR A 177 -3.59 9.77 13.54
C THR A 177 -3.28 8.80 12.41
N GLU A 178 -2.11 8.17 12.43
CA GLU A 178 -1.67 7.19 11.42
C GLU A 178 -2.57 5.96 11.40
N ILE A 179 -2.95 5.48 12.59
CA ILE A 179 -3.86 4.34 12.74
C ILE A 179 -5.24 4.67 12.15
N ALA A 180 -5.76 5.86 12.48
CA ALA A 180 -7.05 6.31 11.97
C ALA A 180 -7.01 6.50 10.45
N PHE A 181 -6.01 7.22 9.93
CA PHE A 181 -5.83 7.48 8.50
C PHE A 181 -5.71 6.20 7.67
N GLY A 182 -4.81 5.30 8.08
CA GLY A 182 -4.61 4.03 7.39
C GLY A 182 -5.88 3.18 7.41
N GLY A 183 -6.59 3.17 8.55
CA GLY A 183 -7.85 2.48 8.70
C GLY A 183 -8.96 3.05 7.80
N ASP A 184 -9.11 4.36 7.76
CA ASP A 184 -10.15 5.03 6.98
C ASP A 184 -9.95 4.79 5.47
N ILE A 185 -8.73 4.93 4.96
CA ILE A 185 -8.42 4.61 3.55
C ILE A 185 -8.70 3.13 3.26
N THR A 186 -8.18 2.22 4.10
CA THR A 186 -8.31 0.78 3.82
C THR A 186 -9.75 0.33 3.84
N ARG A 187 -10.57 0.86 4.77
CA ARG A 187 -12.01 0.62 4.79
C ARG A 187 -12.68 1.13 3.51
N GLY A 188 -12.27 2.30 3.00
CA GLY A 188 -12.77 2.88 1.76
C GLY A 188 -12.53 2.02 0.53
N LEU A 189 -11.47 1.19 0.50
CA LEU A 189 -11.12 0.35 -0.65
C LEU A 189 -12.21 -0.67 -1.00
N LYS A 190 -12.83 -1.28 -0.01
CA LYS A 190 -13.90 -2.28 -0.19
C LYS A 190 -15.24 -1.83 0.42
N LYS A 191 -15.30 -0.66 1.03
CA LYS A 191 -16.44 -0.14 1.78
C LYS A 191 -16.90 -1.11 2.88
N ASP A 192 -15.94 -1.75 3.51
CA ASP A 192 -16.14 -2.78 4.53
C ASP A 192 -14.97 -2.84 5.51
N ASN A 193 -15.14 -3.60 6.60
CA ASN A 193 -14.06 -3.91 7.54
C ASN A 193 -12.86 -4.52 6.81
N TYR A 194 -11.69 -4.36 7.38
CA TYR A 194 -10.41 -4.72 6.79
C TYR A 194 -9.52 -5.48 7.77
N LEU A 195 -8.34 -5.87 7.33
CA LEU A 195 -7.34 -6.56 8.14
C LEU A 195 -6.12 -5.66 8.29
N VAL A 196 -5.64 -5.46 9.52
CA VAL A 196 -4.26 -5.00 9.74
C VAL A 196 -3.40 -6.25 9.76
N ILE A 197 -2.68 -6.47 8.67
CA ILE A 197 -1.89 -7.69 8.48
C ILE A 197 -0.41 -7.45 8.73
N GLU A 198 -0.04 -6.18 8.96
CA GLU A 198 1.26 -5.80 9.45
C GLU A 198 1.19 -4.50 10.25
N THR A 199 1.76 -4.52 11.47
CA THR A 199 2.03 -3.33 12.28
C THR A 199 3.18 -3.65 13.24
N GLU A 200 3.86 -2.63 13.77
CA GLU A 200 4.99 -2.86 14.65
C GLU A 200 4.62 -3.53 15.98
N ALA A 201 5.45 -4.47 16.40
CA ALA A 201 5.41 -5.03 17.76
C ALA A 201 6.10 -4.11 18.77
N GLN A 202 7.28 -3.61 18.41
CA GLN A 202 8.11 -2.74 19.24
C GLN A 202 8.69 -1.62 18.41
N GLY A 203 8.01 -0.69 17.94
CA GLY A 203 8.45 0.50 17.23
C GLY A 203 9.76 0.46 16.44
N PHE A 204 9.84 1.27 15.45
CA PHE A 204 11.00 1.43 14.57
C PHE A 204 11.40 2.91 14.49
N PRO A 205 12.70 3.20 14.41
CA PRO A 205 13.87 2.31 14.60
C PRO A 205 14.33 2.23 16.05
N CYS A 206 13.86 3.10 16.95
CA CYS A 206 14.49 3.34 18.24
C CYS A 206 13.61 3.04 19.45
N TRP A 207 12.29 3.17 19.33
CA TRP A 207 11.40 3.31 20.46
C TRP A 207 10.51 2.08 20.66
N THR A 208 10.63 1.46 21.83
CA THR A 208 9.65 0.48 22.29
C THR A 208 8.42 1.21 22.83
N PRO A 209 7.20 0.66 22.67
CA PRO A 209 6.01 1.29 23.22
C PRO A 209 6.08 1.38 24.75
N TYR A 210 5.49 2.43 25.32
CA TYR A 210 5.24 2.46 26.76
C TYR A 210 4.24 1.38 27.14
N LYS A 211 4.31 0.93 28.38
CA LYS A 211 3.37 -0.05 28.91
C LYS A 211 1.92 0.41 28.70
N GLY A 212 1.13 -0.43 28.06
CA GLY A 212 -0.26 -0.15 27.70
C GLY A 212 -0.44 0.41 26.28
N GLN A 213 0.60 0.89 25.62
CA GLN A 213 0.48 1.47 24.26
C GLN A 213 0.22 0.41 23.20
N LEU A 214 0.85 -0.76 23.26
CA LEU A 214 0.57 -1.83 22.30
C LEU A 214 -0.92 -2.21 22.35
N ARG A 215 -1.48 -2.32 23.55
CA ARG A 215 -2.89 -2.60 23.74
C ARG A 215 -3.78 -1.44 23.27
N LEU A 216 -3.40 -0.21 23.54
CA LEU A 216 -4.10 0.98 23.05
C LEU A 216 -4.16 0.99 21.52
N CYS A 217 -3.02 0.76 20.85
CA CYS A 217 -2.94 0.71 19.40
C CYS A 217 -3.79 -0.44 18.81
N ALA A 218 -3.76 -1.63 19.42
CA ALA A 218 -4.58 -2.76 18.98
C ALA A 218 -6.09 -2.43 19.02
N TYR A 219 -6.55 -1.81 20.10
CA TYR A 219 -7.95 -1.36 20.19
C TYR A 219 -8.27 -0.18 19.27
N SER A 220 -7.30 0.69 19.00
CA SER A 220 -7.46 1.80 18.04
C SER A 220 -7.66 1.26 16.61
N HIS A 221 -6.92 0.22 16.21
CA HIS A 221 -7.15 -0.47 14.94
C HIS A 221 -8.56 -1.06 14.85
N LEU A 222 -9.04 -1.74 15.91
CA LEU A 222 -10.40 -2.26 15.94
C LEU A 222 -11.44 -1.15 15.89
N ALA A 223 -11.23 -0.05 16.61
CA ALA A 223 -12.11 1.11 16.59
C ALA A 223 -12.20 1.75 15.20
N SER A 224 -11.12 1.69 14.41
CA SER A 224 -11.08 2.14 13.01
C SER A 224 -11.73 1.14 12.04
N GLY A 225 -12.16 -0.03 12.50
CA GLY A 225 -12.88 -1.04 11.70
C GLY A 225 -12.06 -2.26 11.29
N ALA A 226 -10.85 -2.45 11.86
CA ALA A 226 -10.08 -3.66 11.60
C ALA A 226 -10.70 -4.90 12.26
N ASN A 227 -10.66 -6.03 11.57
CA ASN A 227 -11.07 -7.33 12.09
C ASN A 227 -9.89 -8.20 12.56
N SER A 228 -8.66 -7.77 12.32
CA SER A 228 -7.45 -8.43 12.83
C SER A 228 -6.33 -7.42 13.05
N VAL A 229 -5.40 -7.79 13.90
CA VAL A 229 -4.13 -7.08 14.10
C VAL A 229 -3.03 -8.12 14.13
N MET A 230 -2.08 -8.01 13.19
CA MET A 230 -0.93 -8.90 13.08
C MET A 230 0.35 -8.08 13.24
N TYR A 231 1.28 -8.60 14.04
CA TYR A 231 2.50 -7.89 14.39
C TYR A 231 3.68 -8.30 13.50
N TRP A 232 4.44 -7.35 13.02
CA TRP A 232 5.77 -7.54 12.50
C TRP A 232 6.76 -7.31 13.63
N HIS A 233 7.32 -8.36 14.27
CA HIS A 233 7.07 -9.77 14.00
C HIS A 233 7.24 -10.62 15.28
N TRP A 234 7.36 -11.94 15.14
CA TRP A 234 7.39 -12.84 16.30
C TRP A 234 8.58 -12.58 17.23
N HIS A 235 9.79 -12.51 16.68
CA HIS A 235 11.01 -12.25 17.45
C HIS A 235 11.91 -11.24 16.75
N SER A 236 12.73 -10.55 17.53
CA SER A 236 13.69 -9.58 16.98
C SER A 236 14.71 -10.25 16.05
N ILE A 237 15.00 -9.62 14.92
CA ILE A 237 15.88 -10.18 13.87
C ILE A 237 17.33 -10.07 14.27
N HIS A 238 18.10 -11.17 14.14
CA HIS A 238 19.51 -11.22 14.52
C HIS A 238 20.47 -10.83 13.39
N ASN A 239 20.05 -10.93 12.14
CA ASN A 239 20.89 -10.74 10.97
C ASN A 239 20.08 -10.25 9.77
N SER A 240 20.75 -9.99 8.63
CA SER A 240 20.17 -9.45 7.43
C SER A 240 19.88 -7.95 7.50
N PHE A 241 18.94 -7.44 6.71
CA PHE A 241 18.71 -6.00 6.57
C PHE A 241 17.92 -5.38 7.72
N GLU A 242 16.99 -6.13 8.30
CA GLU A 242 16.02 -5.61 9.28
C GLU A 242 16.40 -5.93 10.73
N THR A 243 17.70 -6.00 11.04
CA THR A 243 18.18 -6.26 12.40
C THR A 243 17.77 -5.19 13.43
N TYR A 244 17.32 -4.04 12.96
CA TYR A 244 16.76 -2.96 13.76
C TYR A 244 15.30 -3.19 14.17
N TRP A 245 14.57 -4.06 13.47
CA TRP A 245 13.20 -4.40 13.83
C TRP A 245 13.17 -5.29 15.08
N LYS A 246 12.37 -4.86 16.06
CA LYS A 246 12.15 -5.59 17.29
C LYS A 246 10.81 -6.28 17.24
N GLY A 247 10.82 -7.60 17.38
CA GLY A 247 9.61 -8.42 17.42
C GLY A 247 8.94 -8.44 18.80
N LEU A 248 7.93 -9.28 18.96
CA LEU A 248 7.29 -9.51 20.25
C LEU A 248 8.29 -10.07 21.28
N LEU A 249 9.13 -11.02 20.88
CA LEU A 249 10.25 -11.51 21.69
C LEU A 249 11.50 -10.67 21.44
N SER A 250 12.32 -10.51 22.48
CA SER A 250 13.62 -9.86 22.41
C SER A 250 14.63 -10.64 21.55
N HIS A 251 15.82 -10.06 21.31
CA HIS A 251 16.87 -10.73 20.52
C HIS A 251 17.39 -12.02 21.18
N ASP A 252 17.30 -12.15 22.48
CA ASP A 252 17.60 -13.36 23.23
C ASP A 252 16.45 -14.39 23.25
N LEU A 253 15.38 -14.11 22.49
CA LEU A 253 14.13 -14.89 22.43
C LEU A 253 13.39 -14.97 23.76
N ALA A 254 13.75 -14.10 24.73
CA ALA A 254 13.07 -14.05 26.01
C ALA A 254 11.77 -13.24 25.94
N GLU A 255 10.86 -13.58 26.85
CA GLU A 255 9.66 -12.80 27.11
C GLU A 255 10.03 -11.44 27.70
N ASN A 256 9.39 -10.41 27.18
CA ASN A 256 9.51 -9.03 27.64
C ASN A 256 8.13 -8.44 27.91
N ASP A 257 8.06 -7.16 28.26
CA ASP A 257 6.78 -6.51 28.57
C ASP A 257 5.87 -6.42 27.36
N THR A 258 6.41 -6.22 26.15
CA THR A 258 5.64 -6.21 24.88
C THR A 258 5.00 -7.56 24.61
N TYR A 259 5.75 -8.65 24.79
CA TYR A 259 5.21 -10.01 24.64
C TYR A 259 4.08 -10.29 25.64
N ARG A 260 4.26 -9.92 26.90
CA ARG A 260 3.22 -10.09 27.93
C ARG A 260 1.97 -9.27 27.61
N GLU A 261 2.14 -8.06 27.10
CA GLU A 261 1.03 -7.22 26.68
C GLU A 261 0.30 -7.81 25.47
N ALA A 262 1.03 -8.35 24.47
CA ALA A 262 0.44 -9.07 23.35
C ALA A 262 -0.37 -10.30 23.81
N CYS A 263 0.10 -11.02 24.83
CA CYS A 263 -0.65 -12.13 25.43
C CYS A 263 -1.98 -11.65 26.08
N ILE A 264 -1.97 -10.49 26.75
CA ILE A 264 -3.19 -9.87 27.29
C ILE A 264 -4.15 -9.52 26.17
N ILE A 265 -3.68 -8.87 25.10
CA ILE A 265 -4.48 -8.51 23.92
C ILE A 265 -5.10 -9.77 23.32
N GLY A 266 -4.31 -10.81 23.07
CA GLY A 266 -4.79 -12.06 22.49
C GLY A 266 -5.85 -12.76 23.36
N LYS A 267 -5.71 -12.70 24.69
CA LYS A 267 -6.72 -13.20 25.61
C LYS A 267 -8.01 -12.39 25.53
N GLU A 268 -7.92 -11.06 25.57
CA GLU A 268 -9.08 -10.17 25.48
C GLU A 268 -9.82 -10.31 24.15
N PHE A 269 -9.08 -10.42 23.03
CA PHE A 269 -9.68 -10.61 21.71
C PHE A 269 -10.38 -11.97 21.60
N ARG A 270 -9.84 -13.00 22.24
CA ARG A 270 -10.51 -14.31 22.30
C ARG A 270 -11.80 -14.26 23.12
N GLU A 271 -11.80 -13.55 24.24
CA GLU A 271 -12.95 -13.43 25.13
C GLU A 271 -14.03 -12.51 24.58
N LYS A 272 -13.64 -11.42 23.91
CA LYS A 272 -14.53 -10.33 23.47
C LYS A 272 -14.74 -10.27 21.96
N GLY A 273 -14.04 -11.10 21.21
CA GLY A 273 -13.98 -11.00 19.73
C GLY A 273 -15.35 -11.05 19.06
N SER A 274 -16.29 -11.86 19.59
CA SER A 274 -17.66 -11.91 19.06
C SER A 274 -18.43 -10.57 19.14
N HIS A 275 -17.97 -9.65 20.02
CA HIS A 275 -18.54 -8.31 20.17
C HIS A 275 -17.74 -7.23 19.47
N LEU A 276 -16.51 -7.54 19.06
CA LEU A 276 -15.56 -6.56 18.48
C LEU A 276 -15.40 -6.69 16.97
N VAL A 277 -15.65 -7.87 16.42
CA VAL A 277 -15.54 -8.13 14.99
C VAL A 277 -16.72 -7.58 14.20
N ASN A 278 -16.47 -7.08 13.01
CA ASN A 278 -17.49 -6.55 12.09
C ASN A 278 -18.29 -5.35 12.62
N LEU A 279 -17.76 -4.63 13.59
CA LEU A 279 -18.34 -3.34 13.99
C LEU A 279 -18.25 -2.37 12.81
N LYS A 280 -19.37 -1.71 12.48
CA LYS A 280 -19.44 -0.79 11.35
C LYS A 280 -19.30 0.65 11.82
N LYS A 281 -18.27 1.30 11.31
CA LYS A 281 -18.09 2.74 11.45
C LYS A 281 -19.13 3.47 10.60
N LYS A 282 -19.65 4.60 11.09
CA LYS A 282 -20.60 5.45 10.37
C LYS A 282 -20.00 6.84 10.27
N ASN A 283 -19.66 7.25 9.08
CA ASN A 283 -19.05 8.54 8.80
C ASN A 283 -19.95 9.38 7.90
N ASP A 284 -20.03 10.68 8.18
CA ASP A 284 -20.81 11.64 7.39
C ASP A 284 -19.90 12.47 6.45
N VAL A 285 -18.58 12.32 6.57
CA VAL A 285 -17.57 13.04 5.80
C VAL A 285 -16.77 12.05 4.97
N ALA A 286 -16.44 12.42 3.73
CA ALA A 286 -15.50 11.69 2.88
C ALA A 286 -14.39 12.62 2.41
N VAL A 287 -13.15 12.12 2.41
CA VAL A 287 -11.98 12.79 1.85
C VAL A 287 -11.63 12.15 0.52
N MET A 288 -11.80 12.91 -0.56
CA MET A 288 -11.45 12.42 -1.89
C MET A 288 -9.96 12.55 -2.14
N VAL A 289 -9.32 11.45 -2.57
CA VAL A 289 -7.90 11.38 -2.91
C VAL A 289 -7.68 10.92 -4.35
N SER A 290 -6.57 11.34 -4.97
CA SER A 290 -6.25 11.03 -6.37
C SER A 290 -4.77 10.81 -6.57
N ASN A 291 -4.39 9.63 -7.08
CA ASN A 291 -3.02 9.35 -7.51
C ASN A 291 -2.58 10.23 -8.69
N GLU A 292 -3.50 10.60 -9.58
CA GLU A 292 -3.20 11.49 -10.70
C GLU A 292 -2.85 12.91 -10.22
N ALA A 293 -3.57 13.43 -9.23
CA ALA A 293 -3.26 14.72 -8.61
C ALA A 293 -1.93 14.67 -7.84
N LEU A 294 -1.65 13.56 -7.14
CA LEU A 294 -0.37 13.31 -6.49
C LEU A 294 0.78 13.36 -7.51
N THR A 295 0.65 12.62 -8.61
CA THR A 295 1.63 12.61 -9.70
C THR A 295 1.82 14.01 -10.29
N ALA A 296 0.73 14.74 -10.55
CA ALA A 296 0.81 16.10 -11.10
C ALA A 296 1.59 17.04 -10.17
N LEU A 297 1.36 16.98 -8.87
CA LEU A 297 2.09 17.80 -7.89
C LEU A 297 3.54 17.32 -7.67
N ASN A 298 3.87 16.08 -7.96
CA ASN A 298 5.27 15.62 -7.98
C ASN A 298 6.03 16.19 -9.18
N TRP A 299 5.36 16.37 -10.33
CA TRP A 299 5.95 16.98 -11.52
C TRP A 299 5.97 18.51 -11.45
N PHE A 300 4.94 19.11 -10.90
CA PHE A 300 4.75 20.55 -10.82
C PHE A 300 4.32 20.94 -9.41
N GLY A 301 5.27 20.89 -8.49
CA GLY A 301 5.04 21.21 -7.08
C GLY A 301 4.58 22.66 -6.85
N ILE A 302 3.78 22.89 -5.81
CA ILE A 302 3.40 24.22 -5.37
C ILE A 302 4.56 24.76 -4.53
N GLN A 303 5.17 25.86 -4.99
CA GLN A 303 6.22 26.54 -4.25
C GLN A 303 5.62 27.19 -2.99
N ALA A 304 6.18 26.90 -1.83
CA ALA A 304 5.87 27.66 -0.62
C ALA A 304 6.37 29.11 -0.77
N THR A 305 5.57 30.08 -0.34
CA THR A 305 5.89 31.50 -0.47
C THR A 305 7.18 31.85 0.30
N SER A 306 8.06 32.57 -0.38
CA SER A 306 9.24 33.32 0.07
C SER A 306 9.88 32.92 1.41
N GLY A 307 10.97 32.16 1.33
CA GLY A 307 11.90 31.92 2.43
C GLY A 307 12.11 30.47 2.80
N ASP A 308 11.16 29.60 2.57
CA ASP A 308 11.33 28.14 2.69
C ASP A 308 11.57 27.53 1.31
N ASN A 309 12.68 26.80 1.17
CA ASN A 309 12.97 26.01 -0.02
C ASN A 309 12.09 24.74 -0.12
N GLY A 310 10.92 24.75 0.52
CA GLY A 310 10.01 23.62 0.61
C GLY A 310 8.94 23.66 -0.49
N GLU A 311 8.84 22.58 -1.27
CA GLU A 311 7.67 22.35 -2.11
C GLU A 311 6.55 21.73 -1.29
N ILE A 312 5.33 22.29 -1.43
CA ILE A 312 4.12 21.66 -0.91
C ILE A 312 3.75 20.50 -1.84
N ARG A 313 3.72 19.31 -1.30
CA ARG A 313 3.36 18.09 -2.03
C ARG A 313 1.90 17.71 -1.75
N TYR A 314 1.37 16.83 -2.57
CA TYR A 314 0.00 16.34 -2.46
C TYR A 314 -0.31 15.77 -1.06
N ASN A 315 0.57 14.91 -0.54
CA ASN A 315 0.38 14.31 0.77
C ASN A 315 0.51 15.29 1.94
N ASP A 316 1.15 16.45 1.77
CA ASP A 316 1.14 17.50 2.79
C ASP A 316 -0.27 18.08 2.92
N VAL A 317 -0.94 18.34 1.79
CA VAL A 317 -2.33 18.83 1.77
C VAL A 317 -3.29 17.79 2.34
N VAL A 318 -3.13 16.53 1.96
CA VAL A 318 -3.95 15.42 2.50
C VAL A 318 -3.83 15.36 4.02
N ARG A 319 -2.60 15.41 4.55
CA ARG A 319 -2.36 15.38 5.99
C ARG A 319 -2.95 16.59 6.71
N TRP A 320 -2.81 17.80 6.18
CA TRP A 320 -3.40 19.00 6.81
C TRP A 320 -4.91 18.89 6.93
N ILE A 321 -5.57 18.39 5.90
CA ILE A 321 -7.03 18.18 5.93
C ILE A 321 -7.38 17.10 6.95
N TYR A 322 -6.69 15.97 6.90
CA TYR A 322 -6.96 14.84 7.78
C TYR A 322 -6.68 15.17 9.25
N ASP A 323 -5.55 15.83 9.55
CA ASP A 323 -5.20 16.29 10.90
C ASP A 323 -6.26 17.24 11.48
N ALA A 324 -6.79 18.12 10.65
CA ALA A 324 -7.84 19.03 11.08
C ALA A 324 -9.11 18.27 11.47
N LEU A 325 -9.56 17.34 10.62
CA LEU A 325 -10.73 16.49 10.90
C LEU A 325 -10.51 15.64 12.15
N TYR A 326 -9.36 14.97 12.24
CA TYR A 326 -9.02 14.13 13.38
C TYR A 326 -9.02 14.89 14.70
N ARG A 327 -8.38 16.07 14.76
CA ARG A 327 -8.35 16.94 15.95
C ARG A 327 -9.72 17.50 16.34
N MET A 328 -10.61 17.62 15.39
CA MET A 328 -12.00 18.05 15.61
C MET A 328 -12.92 16.87 16.01
N ASN A 329 -12.39 15.65 16.09
CA ASN A 329 -13.16 14.43 16.27
C ASN A 329 -14.23 14.23 15.17
N VAL A 330 -13.93 14.64 13.94
CA VAL A 330 -14.75 14.39 12.76
C VAL A 330 -14.18 13.19 12.04
N GLU A 331 -14.89 12.09 12.11
CA GLU A 331 -14.50 10.87 11.43
C GLU A 331 -14.85 10.92 9.94
N CYS A 332 -14.02 10.31 9.10
CA CYS A 332 -14.20 10.30 7.64
C CYS A 332 -13.86 8.95 7.01
N ASP A 333 -14.23 8.80 5.73
CA ASP A 333 -13.84 7.74 4.82
C ASP A 333 -13.01 8.29 3.66
#